data_51d79d6c5ed6280e079d1920ff2ee693
#
_entry.id   51d79d6c5ed6280e079d1920ff2ee693
#
_cell.length_a   1.000
_cell.length_b   1.000
_cell.length_c   1.000
_cell.angle_alpha   90.00
_cell.angle_beta   90.00
_cell.angle_gamma   90.00
#
_symmetry.space_group_name_H-M   'P 1'
#
loop_
_entity.id
_entity.type
_entity.pdbx_description
1 polymer ?
#
loop_
_entity_poly.entity_id
_entity_poly.type
_entity_poly.pdbx_seq_one_letter_code
_entity_poly.pdbx_strand_id
1 'polypeptide(L)'
;MSTLPEHISLWGELADVDHELRHVDVGGVRTRVLRAGSGPDLILLHGTGGHLEAYARDIAGLAADFRVTAYDMVGHGWSDLPDKPYTIDVLSDHLLGLMDALDINSAHLSGESLGGWVTAWTAAHHSDRVERLVLNTPGNIADKPEVMVRMRESTLAAVRDPSDETVRRRVEFLFHHKEMVTDELVNLRRAVYGRPGFLQAITNTLVLQDPEVRKDFAWRPAWVGRVTAPTLLLWTDHDPTGGLDEAELLLGWLPDARLHVITDAGHWPQWEKPGEFLRAHRDFLVLGKDPV
;
A
#
# COMPACT_ATOMS: atom_id res chain seq x y z
N MET A 1 -24.82 16.24 10.61
CA MET A 1 -23.40 16.57 10.71
C MET A 1 -22.73 15.33 11.27
N SER A 2 -22.11 14.52 10.45
CA SER A 2 -21.26 13.41 10.90
C SER A 2 -20.00 14.05 11.46
N THR A 3 -19.82 14.03 12.76
CA THR A 3 -18.52 14.36 13.36
C THR A 3 -17.57 13.25 12.97
N LEU A 4 -16.60 13.56 12.10
CA LEU A 4 -15.46 12.67 11.87
C LEU A 4 -14.87 12.29 13.23
N PRO A 5 -14.50 11.02 13.45
CA PRO A 5 -13.85 10.64 14.70
C PRO A 5 -12.59 11.50 14.89
N GLU A 6 -12.46 12.08 16.06
CA GLU A 6 -11.32 12.92 16.40
C GLU A 6 -10.04 12.10 16.28
N HIS A 7 -9.15 12.48 15.34
CA HIS A 7 -7.85 11.85 15.20
C HIS A 7 -6.97 12.29 16.36
N ILE A 8 -6.63 11.37 17.24
CA ILE A 8 -5.81 11.67 18.42
C ILE A 8 -4.34 11.74 18.05
N SER A 9 -3.78 10.64 17.55
CA SER A 9 -2.44 10.57 16.97
C SER A 9 -2.23 9.18 16.33
N LEU A 10 -1.25 9.06 15.44
CA LEU A 10 -0.88 7.77 14.82
C LEU A 10 -0.53 6.70 15.87
N TRP A 11 0.17 7.08 16.93
CA TRP A 11 0.52 6.18 18.03
C TRP A 11 -0.63 6.00 19.02
N GLY A 12 -1.53 6.99 19.12
CA GLY A 12 -2.77 6.86 19.89
C GLY A 12 -3.69 5.78 19.35
N GLU A 13 -3.74 5.60 18.02
CA GLU A 13 -4.49 4.50 17.37
C GLU A 13 -3.98 3.10 17.77
N LEU A 14 -2.74 2.99 18.21
CA LEU A 14 -2.09 1.73 18.61
C LEU A 14 -1.93 1.58 20.13
N ALA A 15 -2.37 2.56 20.93
CA ALA A 15 -2.07 2.63 22.37
C ALA A 15 -2.57 1.40 23.18
N ASP A 16 -3.71 0.84 22.77
CA ASP A 16 -4.35 -0.29 23.44
C ASP A 16 -4.06 -1.65 22.74
N VAL A 17 -3.10 -1.67 21.80
CA VAL A 17 -2.76 -2.89 21.05
C VAL A 17 -1.34 -3.31 21.34
N ASP A 18 -1.16 -4.53 21.80
CA ASP A 18 0.17 -5.13 21.93
C ASP A 18 0.80 -5.23 20.53
N HIS A 19 1.89 -4.52 20.32
CA HIS A 19 2.60 -4.50 19.06
C HIS A 19 4.13 -4.49 19.25
N GLU A 20 4.82 -4.98 18.25
CA GLU A 20 6.28 -4.95 18.15
C GLU A 20 6.67 -4.07 16.93
N LEU A 21 7.48 -3.03 17.17
CA LEU A 21 8.11 -2.25 16.12
C LEU A 21 9.62 -2.54 16.16
N ARG A 22 10.14 -3.17 15.10
CA ARG A 22 11.55 -3.54 15.02
C ARG A 22 12.08 -3.49 13.59
N HIS A 23 13.38 -3.75 13.45
CA HIS A 23 13.97 -4.01 12.14
C HIS A 23 14.30 -5.51 12.02
N VAL A 24 14.05 -6.03 10.80
CA VAL A 24 14.37 -7.41 10.40
C VAL A 24 15.38 -7.33 9.25
N ASP A 25 16.37 -8.20 9.25
CA ASP A 25 17.26 -8.36 8.09
C ASP A 25 16.56 -9.20 7.04
N VAL A 26 16.38 -8.62 5.86
CA VAL A 26 15.79 -9.29 4.70
C VAL A 26 16.84 -9.34 3.59
N GLY A 27 17.63 -10.40 3.58
CA GLY A 27 18.68 -10.58 2.58
C GLY A 27 19.69 -9.45 2.55
N GLY A 28 20.09 -8.92 3.71
CA GLY A 28 21.01 -7.79 3.86
C GLY A 28 20.34 -6.42 3.80
N VAL A 29 19.02 -6.35 3.68
CA VAL A 29 18.23 -5.10 3.76
C VAL A 29 17.62 -5.01 5.16
N ARG A 30 18.04 -4.02 5.94
CA ARG A 30 17.45 -3.72 7.24
C ARG A 30 16.05 -3.13 7.03
N THR A 31 15.03 -3.95 7.25
CA THR A 31 13.62 -3.66 6.96
C THR A 31 12.86 -3.33 8.24
N ARG A 32 12.20 -2.17 8.29
CA ARG A 32 11.36 -1.77 9.42
C ARG A 32 10.00 -2.46 9.34
N VAL A 33 9.59 -3.08 10.44
CA VAL A 33 8.38 -3.89 10.54
C VAL A 33 7.63 -3.56 11.82
N LEU A 34 6.30 -3.42 11.72
CA LEU A 34 5.38 -3.41 12.84
C LEU A 34 4.54 -4.68 12.79
N ARG A 35 4.47 -5.41 13.89
CA ARG A 35 3.61 -6.60 14.04
C ARG A 35 2.67 -6.43 15.21
N ALA A 36 1.40 -6.83 15.02
CA ALA A 36 0.36 -6.75 16.04
C ALA A 36 -0.64 -7.90 15.90
N GLY A 37 -1.24 -8.31 17.00
CA GLY A 37 -2.29 -9.34 17.01
C GLY A 37 -1.78 -10.77 16.85
N SER A 38 -2.73 -11.69 16.66
CA SER A 38 -2.49 -13.14 16.49
C SER A 38 -3.53 -13.73 15.54
N GLY A 39 -3.26 -14.93 15.00
CA GLY A 39 -4.13 -15.58 14.02
C GLY A 39 -3.47 -15.75 12.67
N PRO A 40 -4.24 -15.85 11.57
CA PRO A 40 -3.69 -15.90 10.21
C PRO A 40 -2.83 -14.68 9.90
N ASP A 41 -1.77 -14.87 9.10
CA ASP A 41 -0.91 -13.75 8.71
C ASP A 41 -1.59 -12.85 7.69
N LEU A 42 -1.55 -11.53 7.95
CA LEU A 42 -1.97 -10.47 7.03
C LEU A 42 -0.82 -9.48 6.86
N ILE A 43 -0.33 -9.31 5.63
CA ILE A 43 0.76 -8.37 5.33
C ILE A 43 0.19 -7.15 4.59
N LEU A 44 0.53 -5.96 5.09
CA LEU A 44 0.09 -4.67 4.56
C LEU A 44 1.23 -3.96 3.82
N LEU A 45 1.01 -3.61 2.55
CA LEU A 45 1.98 -2.94 1.69
C LEU A 45 1.48 -1.54 1.31
N HIS A 46 2.26 -0.53 1.66
CA HIS A 46 1.98 0.87 1.31
C HIS A 46 2.32 1.21 -0.16
N GLY A 47 1.91 2.38 -0.62
CA GLY A 47 2.20 2.88 -1.97
C GLY A 47 3.53 3.61 -2.12
N THR A 48 3.73 4.21 -3.31
CA THR A 48 4.94 4.95 -3.69
C THR A 48 5.28 6.07 -2.72
N GLY A 49 6.51 6.05 -2.21
CA GLY A 49 7.00 7.02 -1.22
C GLY A 49 6.31 6.91 0.14
N GLY A 50 5.56 5.83 0.37
CA GLY A 50 4.84 5.56 1.60
C GLY A 50 5.71 5.02 2.74
N HIS A 51 5.05 4.63 3.79
CA HIS A 51 5.61 3.99 4.97
C HIS A 51 4.49 3.26 5.73
N LEU A 52 4.83 2.38 6.66
CA LEU A 52 3.88 1.50 7.36
C LEU A 52 2.76 2.25 8.11
N GLU A 53 3.00 3.49 8.52
CA GLU A 53 1.98 4.32 9.20
C GLU A 53 0.81 4.74 8.29
N ALA A 54 0.86 4.46 6.99
CA ALA A 54 -0.31 4.58 6.12
C ALA A 54 -1.51 3.73 6.60
N TYR A 55 -1.23 2.71 7.41
CA TYR A 55 -2.22 1.79 7.99
C TYR A 55 -2.42 1.97 9.50
N ALA A 56 -1.89 3.03 10.11
CA ALA A 56 -1.94 3.22 11.56
C ALA A 56 -3.37 3.16 12.12
N ARG A 57 -4.37 3.63 11.37
CA ARG A 57 -5.78 3.64 11.76
C ARG A 57 -6.47 2.27 11.66
N ASP A 58 -5.82 1.29 11.01
CA ASP A 58 -6.43 0.00 10.69
C ASP A 58 -5.78 -1.16 11.44
N ILE A 59 -4.52 -1.02 11.83
CA ILE A 59 -3.73 -2.09 12.47
C ILE A 59 -4.46 -2.63 13.71
N ALA A 60 -4.99 -1.76 14.57
CA ALA A 60 -5.70 -2.18 15.78
C ALA A 60 -6.94 -3.04 15.46
N GLY A 61 -7.75 -2.59 14.50
CA GLY A 61 -8.95 -3.31 14.09
C GLY A 61 -8.63 -4.64 13.39
N LEU A 62 -7.60 -4.67 12.53
CA LEU A 62 -7.16 -5.88 11.85
C LEU A 62 -6.48 -6.87 12.81
N ALA A 63 -5.75 -6.40 13.82
CA ALA A 63 -5.07 -7.23 14.81
C ALA A 63 -6.05 -8.03 15.70
N ALA A 64 -7.34 -7.68 15.70
CA ALA A 64 -8.38 -8.45 16.37
C ALA A 64 -8.61 -9.83 15.72
N ASP A 65 -8.39 -9.95 14.41
CA ASP A 65 -8.65 -11.16 13.64
C ASP A 65 -7.37 -11.78 13.03
N PHE A 66 -6.28 -10.99 12.91
CA PHE A 66 -5.07 -11.38 12.19
C PHE A 66 -3.79 -11.12 13.00
N ARG A 67 -2.73 -11.84 12.63
CA ARG A 67 -1.36 -11.43 12.91
C ARG A 67 -0.92 -10.46 11.81
N VAL A 68 -1.14 -9.17 12.05
CA VAL A 68 -0.85 -8.10 11.11
C VAL A 68 0.65 -7.84 11.05
N THR A 69 1.19 -7.72 9.84
CA THR A 69 2.54 -7.25 9.56
C THR A 69 2.46 -6.07 8.61
N ALA A 70 2.71 -4.86 9.10
CA ALA A 70 2.93 -3.68 8.26
C ALA A 70 4.43 -3.40 8.19
N TYR A 71 4.97 -3.08 7.01
CA TYR A 71 6.40 -2.85 6.86
C TYR A 71 6.71 -1.74 5.87
N ASP A 72 7.88 -1.16 6.00
CA ASP A 72 8.43 -0.24 5.01
C ASP A 72 9.14 -1.07 3.93
N MET A 73 8.65 -1.02 2.69
CA MET A 73 9.31 -1.70 1.57
C MET A 73 10.75 -1.20 1.40
N VAL A 74 11.62 -2.02 0.80
CA VAL A 74 12.97 -1.58 0.44
C VAL A 74 12.91 -0.26 -0.34
N GLY A 75 13.77 0.68 -0.01
CA GLY A 75 13.77 2.00 -0.62
C GLY A 75 12.72 2.98 -0.08
N HIS A 76 11.97 2.61 0.95
CA HIS A 76 10.89 3.41 1.52
C HIS A 76 10.99 3.54 3.04
N GLY A 77 10.17 4.45 3.58
CA GLY A 77 10.01 4.64 5.02
C GLY A 77 11.35 4.75 5.77
N TRP A 78 11.55 3.89 6.75
CA TRP A 78 12.76 3.78 7.57
C TRP A 78 13.55 2.50 7.28
N SER A 79 13.18 1.75 6.25
CA SER A 79 13.99 0.65 5.73
C SER A 79 15.23 1.17 5.00
N ASP A 80 16.17 0.28 4.69
CA ASP A 80 17.37 0.63 3.95
C ASP A 80 17.07 1.09 2.53
N LEU A 81 17.97 1.92 1.99
CA LEU A 81 17.85 2.59 0.70
C LEU A 81 18.99 2.16 -0.24
N PRO A 82 19.14 0.86 -0.59
CA PRO A 82 20.20 0.44 -1.50
C PRO A 82 20.05 1.13 -2.86
N ASP A 83 21.18 1.57 -3.43
CA ASP A 83 21.19 2.29 -4.71
C ASP A 83 21.08 1.31 -5.89
N LYS A 84 19.85 0.91 -6.17
CA LYS A 84 19.47 0.07 -7.32
C LYS A 84 18.02 0.35 -7.72
N PRO A 85 17.61 0.10 -8.97
CA PRO A 85 16.20 0.21 -9.36
C PRO A 85 15.30 -0.67 -8.50
N TYR A 86 14.15 -0.14 -8.08
CA TYR A 86 13.11 -0.89 -7.37
C TYR A 86 11.97 -1.23 -8.33
N THR A 87 12.22 -2.23 -9.15
CA THR A 87 11.24 -2.81 -10.06
C THR A 87 10.25 -3.70 -9.30
N ILE A 88 9.15 -4.10 -9.95
CA ILE A 88 8.09 -4.87 -9.28
C ILE A 88 8.60 -6.22 -8.77
N ASP A 89 9.46 -6.89 -9.53
CA ASP A 89 10.11 -8.14 -9.12
C ASP A 89 11.03 -7.92 -7.90
N VAL A 90 11.84 -6.86 -7.88
CA VAL A 90 12.70 -6.51 -6.72
C VAL A 90 11.87 -6.27 -5.47
N LEU A 91 10.72 -5.59 -5.59
CA LEU A 91 9.82 -5.34 -4.46
C LEU A 91 9.09 -6.61 -4.04
N SER A 92 8.71 -7.48 -4.97
CA SER A 92 8.13 -8.80 -4.73
C SER A 92 9.13 -9.74 -4.03
N ASP A 93 10.38 -9.78 -4.49
CA ASP A 93 11.45 -10.56 -3.85
C ASP A 93 11.71 -10.08 -2.41
N HIS A 94 11.63 -8.77 -2.18
CA HIS A 94 11.75 -8.22 -0.83
C HIS A 94 10.58 -8.64 0.08
N LEU A 95 9.34 -8.68 -0.43
CA LEU A 95 8.18 -9.20 0.28
C LEU A 95 8.36 -10.69 0.63
N LEU A 96 8.77 -11.50 -0.32
CA LEU A 96 9.00 -12.94 -0.10
C LEU A 96 10.13 -13.17 0.90
N GLY A 97 11.24 -12.43 0.78
CA GLY A 97 12.32 -12.48 1.75
C GLY A 97 11.90 -12.02 3.16
N LEU A 98 10.99 -11.05 3.28
CA LEU A 98 10.40 -10.67 4.55
C LEU A 98 9.54 -11.81 5.14
N MET A 99 8.72 -12.45 4.33
CA MET A 99 7.94 -13.61 4.75
C MET A 99 8.85 -14.71 5.28
N ASP A 100 9.93 -15.03 4.57
CA ASP A 100 10.91 -16.04 4.98
C ASP A 100 11.61 -15.65 6.31
N ALA A 101 12.03 -14.40 6.44
CA ALA A 101 12.67 -13.90 7.66
C ALA A 101 11.75 -13.85 8.90
N LEU A 102 10.44 -13.92 8.68
CA LEU A 102 9.41 -13.96 9.73
C LEU A 102 8.78 -15.35 9.92
N ASP A 103 9.30 -16.38 9.24
CA ASP A 103 8.76 -17.74 9.23
C ASP A 103 7.29 -17.80 8.77
N ILE A 104 6.91 -16.98 7.77
CA ILE A 104 5.58 -16.93 7.19
C ILE A 104 5.59 -17.73 5.87
N ASN A 105 4.96 -18.90 5.85
CA ASN A 105 4.89 -19.73 4.66
C ASN A 105 3.91 -19.17 3.61
N SER A 106 2.71 -18.78 4.03
CA SER A 106 1.69 -18.11 3.21
C SER A 106 0.97 -17.06 4.04
N ALA A 107 0.38 -16.06 3.39
CA ALA A 107 -0.32 -14.98 4.06
C ALA A 107 -1.45 -14.41 3.19
N HIS A 108 -2.39 -13.74 3.82
CA HIS A 108 -3.22 -12.76 3.15
C HIS A 108 -2.38 -11.52 2.86
N LEU A 109 -2.53 -10.95 1.66
CA LEU A 109 -1.83 -9.72 1.29
C LEU A 109 -2.84 -8.59 1.04
N SER A 110 -2.56 -7.41 1.59
CA SER A 110 -3.32 -6.20 1.28
C SER A 110 -2.35 -5.10 0.86
N GLY A 111 -2.46 -4.64 -0.37
CA GLY A 111 -1.55 -3.64 -0.94
C GLY A 111 -2.26 -2.42 -1.48
N GLU A 112 -1.79 -1.24 -1.10
CA GLU A 112 -2.27 0.05 -1.60
C GLU A 112 -1.38 0.52 -2.75
N SER A 113 -1.99 0.98 -3.86
CA SER A 113 -1.28 1.63 -4.96
C SER A 113 -0.13 0.76 -5.52
N LEU A 114 1.14 1.19 -5.38
CA LEU A 114 2.33 0.37 -5.70
C LEU A 114 2.33 -0.95 -4.93
N GLY A 115 1.94 -0.94 -3.65
CA GLY A 115 1.80 -2.16 -2.86
C GLY A 115 0.79 -3.13 -3.46
N GLY A 116 -0.31 -2.62 -4.05
CA GLY A 116 -1.28 -3.42 -4.79
C GLY A 116 -0.67 -4.09 -6.03
N TRP A 117 0.18 -3.37 -6.75
CA TRP A 117 0.89 -3.94 -7.91
C TRP A 117 1.87 -5.03 -7.48
N VAL A 118 2.65 -4.79 -6.43
CA VAL A 118 3.59 -5.78 -5.88
C VAL A 118 2.88 -7.03 -5.40
N THR A 119 1.78 -6.88 -4.66
CA THR A 119 1.03 -8.04 -4.13
C THR A 119 0.37 -8.86 -5.23
N ALA A 120 -0.21 -8.22 -6.26
CA ALA A 120 -0.77 -8.92 -7.41
C ALA A 120 0.30 -9.65 -8.21
N TRP A 121 1.47 -9.03 -8.41
CA TRP A 121 2.61 -9.67 -9.08
C TRP A 121 3.09 -10.89 -8.30
N THR A 122 3.23 -10.76 -6.99
CA THR A 122 3.60 -11.88 -6.10
C THR A 122 2.58 -13.01 -6.19
N ALA A 123 1.28 -12.71 -6.14
CA ALA A 123 0.23 -13.71 -6.26
C ALA A 123 0.23 -14.44 -7.61
N ALA A 124 0.59 -13.75 -8.69
CA ALA A 124 0.65 -14.33 -10.04
C ALA A 124 1.87 -15.24 -10.25
N HIS A 125 2.98 -15.01 -9.53
CA HIS A 125 4.25 -15.71 -9.74
C HIS A 125 4.61 -16.67 -8.60
N HIS A 126 4.00 -16.48 -7.42
CA HIS A 126 4.23 -17.25 -6.19
C HIS A 126 2.89 -17.56 -5.50
N SER A 127 2.00 -18.22 -6.21
CA SER A 127 0.61 -18.45 -5.78
C SER A 127 0.50 -19.29 -4.49
N ASP A 128 1.49 -20.12 -4.20
CA ASP A 128 1.61 -20.91 -2.97
C ASP A 128 1.90 -20.06 -1.72
N ARG A 129 2.33 -18.81 -1.91
CA ARG A 129 2.64 -17.85 -0.82
C ARG A 129 1.44 -16.93 -0.48
N VAL A 130 0.36 -16.93 -1.28
CA VAL A 130 -0.75 -15.97 -1.15
C VAL A 130 -2.08 -16.69 -0.98
N GLU A 131 -2.72 -16.48 0.18
CA GLU A 131 -4.01 -17.12 0.50
C GLU A 131 -5.20 -16.34 -0.07
N ARG A 132 -5.26 -15.04 0.18
CA ARG A 132 -6.25 -14.10 -0.36
C ARG A 132 -5.57 -12.76 -0.61
N LEU A 133 -6.14 -11.97 -1.53
CA LEU A 133 -5.54 -10.72 -1.97
C LEU A 133 -6.56 -9.58 -1.87
N VAL A 134 -6.16 -8.48 -1.24
CA VAL A 134 -6.89 -7.21 -1.28
C VAL A 134 -6.05 -6.20 -2.06
N LEU A 135 -6.55 -5.78 -3.20
CA LEU A 135 -5.95 -4.73 -4.04
C LEU A 135 -6.65 -3.41 -3.71
N ASN A 136 -6.03 -2.63 -2.83
CA ASN A 136 -6.55 -1.34 -2.42
C ASN A 136 -6.07 -0.26 -3.38
N THR A 137 -6.97 0.28 -4.20
CA THR A 137 -6.67 1.33 -5.20
C THR A 137 -5.33 1.08 -5.92
N PRO A 138 -5.10 -0.12 -6.50
CA PRO A 138 -3.81 -0.44 -7.11
C PRO A 138 -3.48 0.52 -8.25
N GLY A 139 -2.20 0.88 -8.35
CA GLY A 139 -1.77 1.90 -9.30
C GLY A 139 -1.37 1.37 -10.68
N ASN A 140 -1.41 2.26 -11.68
CA ASN A 140 -0.85 2.04 -13.02
C ASN A 140 -1.48 0.91 -13.84
N ILE A 141 -2.78 0.64 -13.69
CA ILE A 141 -3.47 -0.42 -14.46
C ILE A 141 -3.59 0.03 -15.92
N ALA A 142 -4.21 1.17 -16.16
CA ALA A 142 -4.27 1.77 -17.49
C ALA A 142 -3.04 2.65 -17.76
N ASP A 143 -2.73 2.82 -19.05
CA ASP A 143 -1.68 3.74 -19.48
C ASP A 143 -2.26 5.15 -19.55
N LYS A 144 -2.09 5.92 -18.47
CA LYS A 144 -2.52 7.31 -18.32
C LYS A 144 -1.30 8.22 -18.14
N PRO A 145 -0.59 8.61 -19.22
CA PRO A 145 0.68 9.34 -19.11
C PRO A 145 0.59 10.63 -18.31
N GLU A 146 -0.53 11.36 -18.40
CA GLU A 146 -0.77 12.61 -17.67
C GLU A 146 -0.85 12.39 -16.15
N VAL A 147 -1.46 11.28 -15.71
CA VAL A 147 -1.51 10.90 -14.29
C VAL A 147 -0.12 10.54 -13.80
N MET A 148 0.63 9.75 -14.59
CA MET A 148 1.99 9.34 -14.25
C MET A 148 2.93 10.53 -14.12
N VAL A 149 2.90 11.48 -15.07
CA VAL A 149 3.70 12.71 -15.02
C VAL A 149 3.36 13.51 -13.77
N ARG A 150 2.07 13.73 -13.48
CA ARG A 150 1.62 14.49 -12.31
C ARG A 150 2.04 13.82 -11.00
N MET A 151 1.93 12.49 -10.92
CA MET A 151 2.38 11.70 -9.77
C MET A 151 3.89 11.83 -9.57
N ARG A 152 4.66 11.70 -10.65
CA ARG A 152 6.12 11.84 -10.63
C ARG A 152 6.55 13.23 -10.16
N GLU A 153 6.00 14.27 -10.78
CA GLU A 153 6.36 15.65 -10.48
C GLU A 153 6.03 16.02 -9.04
N SER A 154 4.81 15.69 -8.56
CA SER A 154 4.41 15.96 -7.18
C SER A 154 5.25 15.21 -6.16
N THR A 155 5.61 13.95 -6.44
CA THR A 155 6.48 13.15 -5.58
C THR A 155 7.88 13.72 -5.52
N LEU A 156 8.50 14.01 -6.68
CA LEU A 156 9.84 14.59 -6.72
C LEU A 156 9.93 15.99 -6.12
N ALA A 157 8.90 16.81 -6.31
CA ALA A 157 8.84 18.15 -5.69
C ALA A 157 8.88 18.03 -4.15
N ALA A 158 8.05 17.17 -3.57
CA ALA A 158 8.00 16.98 -2.13
C ALA A 158 9.28 16.36 -1.52
N VAL A 159 9.99 15.51 -2.27
CA VAL A 159 11.25 14.90 -1.80
C VAL A 159 12.44 15.85 -1.98
N ARG A 160 12.47 16.68 -3.03
CA ARG A 160 13.52 17.67 -3.23
C ARG A 160 13.44 18.84 -2.25
N ASP A 161 12.25 19.21 -1.88
CA ASP A 161 11.96 20.23 -0.87
C ASP A 161 10.96 19.67 0.14
N PRO A 162 11.42 18.95 1.19
CA PRO A 162 10.54 18.39 2.21
C PRO A 162 10.06 19.44 3.21
N SER A 163 9.59 20.60 2.71
CA SER A 163 8.90 21.61 3.49
C SER A 163 7.48 21.15 3.85
N ASP A 164 6.87 21.82 4.85
CA ASP A 164 5.47 21.52 5.22
C ASP A 164 4.54 21.68 3.99
N GLU A 165 4.69 22.78 3.29
CA GLU A 165 3.83 23.12 2.15
C GLU A 165 3.89 22.08 1.02
N THR A 166 5.08 21.67 0.61
CA THR A 166 5.25 20.75 -0.53
C THR A 166 4.82 19.34 -0.17
N VAL A 167 5.13 18.87 1.04
CA VAL A 167 4.72 17.56 1.52
C VAL A 167 3.23 17.50 1.77
N ARG A 168 2.64 18.53 2.39
CA ARG A 168 1.19 18.64 2.59
C ARG A 168 0.46 18.58 1.27
N ARG A 169 0.85 19.37 0.29
CA ARG A 169 0.27 19.38 -1.05
C ARG A 169 0.35 18.00 -1.73
N ARG A 170 1.47 17.28 -1.54
CA ARG A 170 1.62 15.92 -2.07
C ARG A 170 0.68 14.92 -1.40
N VAL A 171 0.47 15.02 -0.09
CA VAL A 171 -0.46 14.15 0.64
C VAL A 171 -1.91 14.50 0.30
N GLU A 172 -2.27 15.77 0.35
CA GLU A 172 -3.62 16.28 0.00
C GLU A 172 -4.04 15.92 -1.43
N PHE A 173 -3.10 15.73 -2.34
CA PHE A 173 -3.38 15.26 -3.69
C PHE A 173 -4.00 13.88 -3.71
N LEU A 174 -3.70 13.02 -2.73
CA LEU A 174 -4.21 11.66 -2.63
C LEU A 174 -5.56 11.58 -1.90
N PHE A 175 -5.94 12.65 -1.19
CA PHE A 175 -7.14 12.68 -0.34
C PHE A 175 -8.30 13.37 -1.06
N HIS A 176 -9.50 12.81 -0.91
CA HIS A 176 -10.74 13.53 -1.19
C HIS A 176 -11.02 14.55 -0.08
N HIS A 177 -10.91 14.13 1.16
CA HIS A 177 -11.08 14.94 2.37
C HIS A 177 -9.74 15.52 2.86
N LYS A 178 -9.30 16.62 2.27
CA LYS A 178 -7.99 17.23 2.56
C LYS A 178 -7.83 17.67 4.01
N GLU A 179 -8.92 17.98 4.69
CA GLU A 179 -8.94 18.32 6.12
C GLU A 179 -8.52 17.16 7.03
N MET A 180 -8.51 15.94 6.52
CA MET A 180 -8.01 14.75 7.23
C MET A 180 -6.49 14.61 7.16
N VAL A 181 -5.80 15.46 6.40
CA VAL A 181 -4.33 15.50 6.36
C VAL A 181 -3.81 16.25 7.58
N THR A 182 -3.44 15.49 8.60
CA THR A 182 -2.96 16.04 9.88
C THR A 182 -1.51 16.53 9.80
N ASP A 183 -1.14 17.45 10.69
CA ASP A 183 0.25 17.91 10.83
C ASP A 183 1.18 16.76 11.21
N GLU A 184 0.71 15.80 12.01
CA GLU A 184 1.49 14.61 12.37
C GLU A 184 1.85 13.77 11.14
N LEU A 185 0.88 13.50 10.27
CA LEU A 185 1.11 12.75 9.01
C LEU A 185 2.10 13.50 8.10
N VAL A 186 1.95 14.80 7.96
CA VAL A 186 2.85 15.64 7.17
C VAL A 186 4.26 15.63 7.77
N ASN A 187 4.40 15.82 9.08
CA ASN A 187 5.70 15.84 9.76
C ASN A 187 6.41 14.48 9.66
N LEU A 188 5.69 13.38 9.80
CA LEU A 188 6.25 12.05 9.63
C LEU A 188 6.75 11.84 8.20
N ARG A 189 5.95 12.23 7.20
CA ARG A 189 6.32 12.15 5.78
C ARG A 189 7.54 13.02 5.47
N ARG A 190 7.61 14.22 6.05
CA ARG A 190 8.77 15.13 5.96
C ARG A 190 10.03 14.49 6.52
N ALA A 191 9.93 13.84 7.69
CA ALA A 191 11.05 13.15 8.31
C ALA A 191 11.59 12.02 7.42
N VAL A 192 10.71 11.25 6.77
CA VAL A 192 11.09 10.21 5.79
C VAL A 192 11.73 10.82 4.56
N TYR A 193 11.12 11.83 3.96
CA TYR A 193 11.62 12.46 2.73
C TYR A 193 12.95 13.21 2.93
N GLY A 194 13.19 13.73 4.13
CA GLY A 194 14.45 14.38 4.51
C GLY A 194 15.60 13.42 4.83
N ARG A 195 15.40 12.10 4.77
CA ARG A 195 16.47 11.13 5.02
C ARG A 195 17.60 11.25 3.97
N PRO A 196 18.86 11.18 4.38
CA PRO A 196 19.98 11.07 3.43
C PRO A 196 19.76 9.89 2.45
N GLY A 197 19.90 10.16 1.16
CA GLY A 197 19.72 9.16 0.10
C GLY A 197 18.26 8.93 -0.35
N PHE A 198 17.27 9.53 0.30
CA PHE A 198 15.86 9.26 -0.05
C PHE A 198 15.49 9.78 -1.44
N LEU A 199 16.09 10.89 -1.90
CA LEU A 199 15.88 11.36 -3.28
C LEU A 199 16.35 10.35 -4.33
N GLN A 200 17.47 9.69 -4.09
CA GLN A 200 17.94 8.61 -4.97
C GLN A 200 17.01 7.40 -4.88
N ALA A 201 16.58 7.01 -3.68
CA ALA A 201 15.69 5.88 -3.48
C ALA A 201 14.33 6.09 -4.19
N ILE A 202 13.72 7.26 -4.05
CA ILE A 202 12.45 7.54 -4.75
C ILE A 202 12.65 7.60 -6.27
N THR A 203 13.80 8.08 -6.74
CA THR A 203 14.13 8.06 -8.17
C THR A 203 14.26 6.61 -8.68
N ASN A 204 14.86 5.74 -7.89
CA ASN A 204 14.95 4.30 -8.15
C ASN A 204 13.58 3.60 -8.16
N THR A 205 12.60 4.07 -7.38
CA THR A 205 11.20 3.59 -7.44
C THR A 205 10.50 4.10 -8.71
N LEU A 206 10.74 5.37 -9.07
CA LEU A 206 10.08 6.02 -10.20
C LEU A 206 10.56 5.51 -11.57
N VAL A 207 11.53 4.59 -11.63
CA VAL A 207 11.88 3.86 -12.87
C VAL A 207 10.68 3.07 -13.42
N LEU A 208 9.73 2.68 -12.58
CA LEU A 208 8.48 2.04 -12.97
C LEU A 208 7.56 2.95 -13.81
N GLN A 209 7.86 4.24 -13.90
CA GLN A 209 7.18 5.18 -14.79
C GLN A 209 7.91 5.36 -16.13
N ASP A 210 9.11 4.79 -16.29
CA ASP A 210 9.80 4.71 -17.56
C ASP A 210 9.11 3.64 -18.43
N PRO A 211 8.62 3.96 -19.64
CA PRO A 211 7.95 3.01 -20.52
C PRO A 211 8.79 1.77 -20.84
N GLU A 212 10.12 1.92 -20.97
CA GLU A 212 11.03 0.81 -21.29
C GLU A 212 11.18 -0.17 -20.12
N VAL A 213 11.14 0.30 -18.88
CA VAL A 213 11.13 -0.55 -17.68
C VAL A 213 9.73 -1.09 -17.44
N ARG A 214 8.72 -0.21 -17.50
CA ARG A 214 7.33 -0.55 -17.19
C ARG A 214 6.75 -1.65 -18.07
N LYS A 215 7.13 -1.73 -19.35
CA LYS A 215 6.61 -2.71 -20.31
C LYS A 215 6.73 -4.16 -19.83
N ASP A 216 7.73 -4.47 -19.00
CA ASP A 216 8.00 -5.82 -18.51
C ASP A 216 7.07 -6.17 -17.32
N PHE A 217 6.54 -5.17 -16.62
CA PHE A 217 5.71 -5.32 -15.43
C PHE A 217 4.27 -4.83 -15.61
N ALA A 218 3.96 -4.13 -16.71
CA ALA A 218 2.65 -3.53 -16.98
C ALA A 218 1.53 -4.55 -16.79
N TRP A 219 0.43 -4.10 -16.21
CA TRP A 219 -0.76 -4.92 -16.03
C TRP A 219 -1.25 -5.46 -17.37
N ARG A 220 -1.41 -6.77 -17.46
CA ARG A 220 -1.85 -7.46 -18.68
C ARG A 220 -2.62 -8.73 -18.32
N PRO A 221 -3.68 -9.07 -19.06
CA PRO A 221 -4.44 -10.32 -18.84
C PRO A 221 -3.57 -11.56 -18.74
N ALA A 222 -2.46 -11.59 -19.49
CA ALA A 222 -1.56 -12.75 -19.56
C ALA A 222 -0.91 -13.15 -18.24
N TRP A 223 -0.58 -12.18 -17.36
CA TRP A 223 -0.05 -12.51 -16.03
C TRP A 223 -1.10 -12.34 -14.93
N VAL A 224 -2.02 -11.35 -15.05
CA VAL A 224 -3.10 -11.15 -14.07
C VAL A 224 -3.99 -12.39 -13.99
N GLY A 225 -4.29 -13.02 -15.12
CA GLY A 225 -5.06 -14.28 -15.18
C GLY A 225 -4.40 -15.49 -14.49
N ARG A 226 -3.15 -15.36 -14.02
CA ARG A 226 -2.47 -16.37 -13.20
C ARG A 226 -2.69 -16.21 -11.70
N VAL A 227 -3.31 -15.12 -11.26
CA VAL A 227 -3.67 -14.90 -9.85
C VAL A 227 -4.79 -15.87 -9.48
N THR A 228 -4.46 -16.93 -8.75
CA THR A 228 -5.43 -17.95 -8.29
C THR A 228 -6.01 -17.63 -6.92
N ALA A 229 -5.38 -16.74 -6.17
CA ALA A 229 -5.88 -16.31 -4.88
C ALA A 229 -7.19 -15.54 -5.05
N PRO A 230 -8.25 -15.84 -4.28
CA PRO A 230 -9.46 -15.03 -4.26
C PRO A 230 -9.09 -13.56 -3.98
N THR A 231 -9.60 -12.65 -4.79
CA THR A 231 -9.16 -11.25 -4.79
C THR A 231 -10.32 -10.30 -4.54
N LEU A 232 -10.13 -9.35 -3.61
CA LEU A 232 -10.98 -8.18 -3.44
C LEU A 232 -10.31 -6.97 -4.10
N LEU A 233 -10.98 -6.38 -5.07
CA LEU A 233 -10.68 -5.05 -5.57
C LEU A 233 -11.39 -4.04 -4.67
N LEU A 234 -10.63 -3.31 -3.88
CA LEU A 234 -11.14 -2.24 -3.01
C LEU A 234 -10.82 -0.90 -3.68
N TRP A 235 -11.84 -0.21 -4.11
CA TRP A 235 -11.72 1.04 -4.87
C TRP A 235 -12.47 2.18 -4.23
N THR A 236 -12.26 3.40 -4.75
CA THR A 236 -12.97 4.59 -4.29
C THR A 236 -13.52 5.37 -5.48
N ASP A 237 -14.53 6.20 -5.23
CA ASP A 237 -15.18 7.00 -6.28
C ASP A 237 -14.47 8.33 -6.59
N HIS A 238 -13.53 8.75 -5.73
CA HIS A 238 -12.77 9.99 -5.88
C HIS A 238 -11.25 9.77 -5.97
N ASP A 239 -10.78 8.59 -6.41
CA ASP A 239 -9.36 8.33 -6.58
C ASP A 239 -8.76 9.21 -7.69
N PRO A 240 -7.81 10.12 -7.39
CA PRO A 240 -7.19 10.99 -8.39
C PRO A 240 -6.17 10.27 -9.27
N THR A 241 -5.86 8.99 -9.00
CA THR A 241 -4.82 8.22 -9.68
C THR A 241 -5.37 7.17 -10.63
N GLY A 242 -6.58 6.64 -10.39
CA GLY A 242 -7.22 5.64 -11.22
C GLY A 242 -8.71 5.52 -10.94
N GLY A 243 -9.53 5.55 -11.98
CA GLY A 243 -10.98 5.49 -11.87
C GLY A 243 -11.55 4.07 -11.82
N LEU A 244 -12.87 3.98 -11.67
CA LEU A 244 -13.59 2.69 -11.65
C LEU A 244 -13.46 1.92 -12.97
N ASP A 245 -13.17 2.60 -14.09
CA ASP A 245 -12.84 2.00 -15.37
C ASP A 245 -11.64 1.02 -15.25
N GLU A 246 -10.65 1.37 -14.44
CA GLU A 246 -9.49 0.49 -14.16
C GLU A 246 -9.87 -0.69 -13.24
N ALA A 247 -10.76 -0.48 -12.29
CA ALA A 247 -11.29 -1.56 -11.47
C ALA A 247 -12.05 -2.59 -12.32
N GLU A 248 -12.88 -2.14 -13.26
CA GLU A 248 -13.63 -2.99 -14.19
C GLU A 248 -12.70 -3.79 -15.11
N LEU A 249 -11.60 -3.18 -15.57
CA LEU A 249 -10.58 -3.91 -16.35
C LEU A 249 -9.97 -5.06 -15.55
N LEU A 250 -9.55 -4.81 -14.31
CA LEU A 250 -8.98 -5.84 -13.44
C LEU A 250 -10.00 -6.92 -13.10
N LEU A 251 -11.25 -6.54 -12.83
CA LEU A 251 -12.34 -7.48 -12.58
C LEU A 251 -12.53 -8.45 -13.75
N GLY A 252 -12.37 -7.95 -14.99
CA GLY A 252 -12.44 -8.78 -16.19
C GLY A 252 -11.22 -9.66 -16.43
N TRP A 253 -10.08 -9.40 -15.80
CA TRP A 253 -8.82 -10.16 -16.00
C TRP A 253 -8.54 -11.18 -14.90
N LEU A 254 -9.02 -10.93 -13.70
CA LEU A 254 -8.82 -11.79 -12.53
C LEU A 254 -9.81 -12.97 -12.54
N PRO A 255 -9.36 -14.21 -12.32
CA PRO A 255 -10.23 -15.41 -12.36
C PRO A 255 -11.30 -15.45 -11.25
N ASP A 256 -10.96 -14.99 -10.04
CA ASP A 256 -11.86 -14.97 -8.86
C ASP A 256 -11.70 -13.62 -8.16
N ALA A 257 -12.46 -12.63 -8.62
CA ALA A 257 -12.39 -11.28 -8.08
C ALA A 257 -13.77 -10.71 -7.76
N ARG A 258 -13.79 -9.85 -6.75
CA ARG A 258 -14.94 -9.07 -6.33
C ARG A 258 -14.55 -7.62 -6.26
N LEU A 259 -15.46 -6.72 -6.61
CA LEU A 259 -15.28 -5.28 -6.50
C LEU A 259 -16.12 -4.73 -5.37
N HIS A 260 -15.49 -3.98 -4.47
CA HIS A 260 -16.16 -3.15 -3.47
C HIS A 260 -15.70 -1.71 -3.60
N VAL A 261 -16.64 -0.77 -3.68
CA VAL A 261 -16.36 0.66 -3.82
C VAL A 261 -16.71 1.38 -2.52
N ILE A 262 -15.69 1.94 -1.88
CA ILE A 262 -15.87 2.86 -0.75
C ILE A 262 -16.14 4.25 -1.33
N THR A 263 -17.31 4.78 -1.05
CA THR A 263 -17.74 6.08 -1.57
C THR A 263 -17.25 7.24 -0.71
N ASP A 264 -17.19 8.43 -1.31
CA ASP A 264 -16.79 9.67 -0.63
C ASP A 264 -15.36 9.53 -0.03
N ALA A 265 -14.43 8.96 -0.81
CA ALA A 265 -13.03 8.76 -0.44
C ALA A 265 -12.08 8.90 -1.63
N GLY A 266 -10.87 9.36 -1.37
CA GLY A 266 -9.78 9.46 -2.34
C GLY A 266 -8.95 8.19 -2.43
N HIS A 267 -7.65 8.36 -2.73
CA HIS A 267 -6.71 7.24 -2.93
C HIS A 267 -6.38 6.46 -1.65
N TRP A 268 -6.71 7.01 -0.47
CA TRP A 268 -6.37 6.41 0.84
C TRP A 268 -7.63 6.07 1.66
N PRO A 269 -8.47 5.10 1.23
CA PRO A 269 -9.67 4.71 1.99
C PRO A 269 -9.35 4.18 3.38
N GLN A 270 -8.19 3.54 3.57
CA GLN A 270 -7.69 3.11 4.88
C GLN A 270 -7.51 4.29 5.86
N TRP A 271 -7.34 5.50 5.35
CA TRP A 271 -7.22 6.70 6.17
C TRP A 271 -8.53 7.47 6.26
N GLU A 272 -9.21 7.66 5.13
CA GLU A 272 -10.41 8.49 5.04
C GLU A 272 -11.67 7.77 5.57
N LYS A 273 -11.76 6.44 5.40
CA LYS A 273 -12.92 5.60 5.78
C LYS A 273 -12.47 4.31 6.49
N PRO A 274 -11.68 4.41 7.58
CA PRO A 274 -11.08 3.21 8.21
C PRO A 274 -12.14 2.19 8.64
N GLY A 275 -13.32 2.63 9.11
CA GLY A 275 -14.39 1.71 9.49
C GLY A 275 -14.95 0.88 8.34
N GLU A 276 -15.04 1.45 7.12
CA GLU A 276 -15.47 0.71 5.92
C GLU A 276 -14.35 -0.18 5.39
N PHE A 277 -13.13 0.33 5.41
CA PHE A 277 -11.93 -0.44 5.05
C PHE A 277 -11.79 -1.70 5.91
N LEU A 278 -11.93 -1.57 7.24
CA LEU A 278 -11.89 -2.69 8.18
C LEU A 278 -13.01 -3.70 7.95
N ARG A 279 -14.25 -3.23 7.73
CA ARG A 279 -15.37 -4.12 7.42
C ARG A 279 -15.13 -4.91 6.14
N ALA A 280 -14.68 -4.25 5.07
CA ALA A 280 -14.41 -4.91 3.78
C ALA A 280 -13.33 -5.99 3.93
N HIS A 281 -12.26 -5.73 4.67
CA HIS A 281 -11.21 -6.71 4.96
C HIS A 281 -11.76 -7.89 5.76
N ARG A 282 -12.52 -7.63 6.82
CA ARG A 282 -13.09 -8.67 7.68
C ARG A 282 -14.08 -9.55 6.92
N ASP A 283 -15.01 -8.94 6.18
CA ASP A 283 -16.00 -9.67 5.40
C ASP A 283 -15.34 -10.59 4.38
N PHE A 284 -14.35 -10.09 3.67
CA PHE A 284 -13.69 -10.85 2.63
C PHE A 284 -12.67 -11.86 3.19
N LEU A 285 -11.77 -11.43 4.07
CA LEU A 285 -10.64 -12.27 4.53
C LEU A 285 -11.07 -13.30 5.59
N VAL A 286 -11.98 -12.94 6.51
CA VAL A 286 -12.42 -13.81 7.61
C VAL A 286 -13.66 -14.60 7.22
N LEU A 287 -14.70 -13.90 6.74
CA LEU A 287 -16.00 -14.51 6.52
C LEU A 287 -16.16 -15.09 5.11
N GLY A 288 -15.26 -14.78 4.19
CA GLY A 288 -15.33 -15.21 2.79
C GLY A 288 -16.56 -14.68 2.05
N LYS A 289 -17.14 -13.56 2.52
CA LYS A 289 -18.31 -12.92 1.97
C LYS A 289 -17.97 -11.75 1.09
N ASP A 290 -18.93 -11.33 0.27
CA ASP A 290 -18.83 -10.04 -0.40
C ASP A 290 -19.00 -8.93 0.64
N PRO A 291 -18.12 -7.91 0.64
CA PRO A 291 -18.28 -6.75 1.52
C PRO A 291 -19.59 -6.01 1.23
N VAL A 292 -20.27 -5.57 2.29
CA VAL A 292 -21.55 -4.85 2.23
C VAL A 292 -21.37 -3.40 2.65
#